data_55cb1d0f1ed4797d8ed9481afcb8b473
#
_entry.id   55cb1d0f1ed4797d8ed9481afcb8b473
#
_cell.length_a   1.000
_cell.length_b   1.000
_cell.length_c   1.000
_cell.angle_alpha   90.00
_cell.angle_beta   90.00
_cell.angle_gamma   90.00
#
_symmetry.space_group_name_H-M   'P 1'
#
loop_
_entity.id
_entity.type
_entity.pdbx_description
1 polymer ?
#
loop_
_entity_poly.entity_id
_entity_poly.type
_entity_poly.pdbx_seq_one_letter_code
_entity_poly.pdbx_strand_id
1 'polypeptide(L)'
;MDHRDMLEKALYEDLGKSPTEAYLCDLGPVIVEVNEILHGLKRWARPELHFSGLMCFPSLFTRVYKMPYGVSLIISPFNFPILLTLGVLAASISGGNTAVLKTSSKSAASTRALKEMISATFPEEFVTVIDGGHDVADMCLEERFDKIFYTGSPP
;
A
#
# COMPACT_ATOMS: atom_id res chain seq x y z
N MET A 1 7.84 -12.11 -13.02
CA MET A 1 9.30 -11.88 -12.84
C MET A 1 9.57 -11.91 -11.34
N ASP A 2 10.59 -12.60 -10.92
CA ASP A 2 10.96 -12.58 -9.50
C ASP A 2 11.83 -11.35 -9.24
N HIS A 3 11.30 -10.37 -8.48
CA HIS A 3 12.00 -9.12 -8.14
C HIS A 3 12.75 -9.22 -6.81
N ARG A 4 12.77 -10.41 -6.18
CA ARG A 4 13.32 -10.60 -4.85
C ARG A 4 14.79 -10.16 -4.76
N ASP A 5 15.64 -10.66 -5.62
CA ASP A 5 17.09 -10.37 -5.59
C ASP A 5 17.36 -8.87 -5.77
N MET A 6 16.56 -8.21 -6.62
CA MET A 6 16.64 -6.76 -6.83
C MET A 6 16.29 -5.98 -5.56
N LEU A 7 15.23 -6.38 -4.86
CA LEU A 7 14.79 -5.73 -3.61
C LEU A 7 15.77 -6.00 -2.47
N GLU A 8 16.30 -7.23 -2.33
CA GLU A 8 17.32 -7.56 -1.33
C GLU A 8 18.60 -6.75 -1.55
N LYS A 9 19.05 -6.62 -2.81
CA LYS A 9 20.22 -5.80 -3.16
C LYS A 9 19.99 -4.31 -2.82
N ALA A 10 18.82 -3.79 -3.11
CA ALA A 10 18.47 -2.41 -2.80
C ALA A 10 18.44 -2.14 -1.28
N LEU A 11 17.90 -3.07 -0.50
CA LEU A 11 17.92 -2.99 0.98
C LEU A 11 19.33 -3.05 1.55
N TYR A 12 20.22 -3.84 0.93
CA TYR A 12 21.63 -3.84 1.31
C TYR A 12 22.32 -2.52 0.98
N GLU A 13 22.07 -1.95 -0.20
CA GLU A 13 22.66 -0.66 -0.64
C GLU A 13 22.22 0.50 0.28
N ASP A 14 20.96 0.58 0.65
CA ASP A 14 20.43 1.69 1.46
C ASP A 14 20.67 1.53 2.97
N LEU A 15 20.56 0.30 3.50
CA LEU A 15 20.47 0.04 4.94
C LEU A 15 21.48 -1.00 5.45
N GLY A 16 22.29 -1.61 4.58
CA GLY A 16 23.22 -2.66 4.95
C GLY A 16 22.57 -3.97 5.39
N LYS A 17 21.27 -4.17 5.13
CA LYS A 17 20.54 -5.38 5.54
C LYS A 17 21.06 -6.61 4.81
N SER A 18 21.40 -7.65 5.58
CA SER A 18 21.72 -8.95 4.99
C SER A 18 20.50 -9.55 4.27
N PRO A 19 20.67 -10.50 3.33
CA PRO A 19 19.52 -11.15 2.66
C PRO A 19 18.53 -11.79 3.65
N THR A 20 19.04 -12.37 4.74
CA THR A 20 18.19 -12.94 5.78
C THR A 20 17.36 -11.88 6.51
N GLU A 21 18.00 -10.77 6.87
CA GLU A 21 17.33 -9.64 7.53
C GLU A 21 16.33 -8.95 6.59
N ALA A 22 16.71 -8.71 5.34
CA ALA A 22 15.84 -8.17 4.31
C ALA A 22 14.58 -9.03 4.13
N TYR A 23 14.74 -10.37 4.10
CA TYR A 23 13.61 -11.27 4.01
C TYR A 23 12.74 -11.24 5.27
N LEU A 24 13.34 -11.37 6.46
CA LEU A 24 12.58 -11.46 7.71
C LEU A 24 11.85 -10.15 8.08
N CYS A 25 12.46 -9.01 7.78
CA CYS A 25 11.96 -7.71 8.25
C CYS A 25 11.17 -6.92 7.19
N ASP A 26 11.40 -7.18 5.90
CA ASP A 26 10.73 -6.42 4.82
C ASP A 26 9.90 -7.34 3.90
N LEU A 27 10.51 -8.34 3.26
CA LEU A 27 9.84 -9.10 2.20
C LEU A 27 8.85 -10.14 2.74
N GLY A 28 9.28 -10.90 3.75
CA GLY A 28 8.47 -11.97 4.34
C GLY A 28 7.14 -11.46 4.91
N PRO A 29 7.13 -10.42 5.75
CA PRO A 29 5.89 -9.83 6.25
C PRO A 29 4.94 -9.37 5.15
N VAL A 30 5.45 -8.73 4.06
CA VAL A 30 4.62 -8.36 2.89
C VAL A 30 3.97 -9.59 2.26
N ILE A 31 4.73 -10.66 2.07
CA ILE A 31 4.20 -11.90 1.48
C ILE A 31 3.10 -12.49 2.36
N VAL A 32 3.28 -12.49 3.68
CA VAL A 32 2.26 -12.97 4.64
C VAL A 32 1.01 -12.11 4.53
N GLU A 33 1.14 -10.79 4.57
CA GLU A 33 0.01 -9.86 4.49
C GLU A 33 -0.76 -10.01 3.17
N VAL A 34 -0.06 -10.08 2.04
CA VAL A 34 -0.68 -10.29 0.72
C VAL A 34 -1.43 -11.62 0.69
N ASN A 35 -0.86 -12.69 1.24
CA ASN A 35 -1.54 -13.98 1.31
C ASN A 35 -2.80 -13.94 2.18
N GLU A 36 -2.78 -13.26 3.31
CA GLU A 36 -3.97 -13.07 4.15
C GLU A 36 -5.06 -12.29 3.40
N ILE A 37 -4.67 -11.22 2.69
CA ILE A 37 -5.59 -10.45 1.85
C ILE A 37 -6.22 -11.34 0.78
N LEU A 38 -5.41 -12.11 0.04
CA LEU A 38 -5.91 -13.01 -1.02
C LEU A 38 -6.92 -14.03 -0.48
N HIS A 39 -6.64 -14.61 0.70
CA HIS A 39 -7.56 -15.57 1.33
C HIS A 39 -8.84 -14.90 1.87
N GLY A 40 -8.71 -13.67 2.40
CA GLY A 40 -9.80 -12.96 3.05
C GLY A 40 -10.68 -12.13 2.12
N LEU A 41 -10.13 -11.60 1.03
CA LEU A 41 -10.72 -10.55 0.20
C LEU A 41 -12.14 -10.87 -0.27
N LYS A 42 -12.38 -12.07 -0.79
CA LYS A 42 -13.70 -12.50 -1.27
C LYS A 42 -14.76 -12.47 -0.15
N ARG A 43 -14.38 -12.76 1.08
CA ARG A 43 -15.27 -12.72 2.25
C ARG A 43 -15.48 -11.27 2.69
N TRP A 44 -14.41 -10.48 2.77
CA TRP A 44 -14.47 -9.09 3.24
C TRP A 44 -15.23 -8.17 2.27
N ALA A 45 -15.15 -8.43 0.96
CA ALA A 45 -15.85 -7.66 -0.05
C ALA A 45 -17.36 -7.97 -0.16
N ARG A 46 -17.84 -9.03 0.53
CA ARG A 46 -19.28 -9.37 0.49
C ARG A 46 -20.11 -8.30 1.18
N PRO A 47 -21.27 -7.96 0.59
CA PRO A 47 -22.25 -7.13 1.29
C PRO A 47 -22.70 -7.78 2.59
N GLU A 48 -22.83 -6.98 3.62
CA GLU A 48 -23.34 -7.41 4.92
C GLU A 48 -24.86 -7.20 4.97
N LEU A 49 -25.60 -8.24 5.34
CA LEU A 49 -27.05 -8.19 5.45
C LEU A 49 -27.43 -7.99 6.93
N HIS A 50 -28.20 -6.95 7.20
CA HIS A 50 -28.68 -6.62 8.54
C HIS A 50 -30.20 -6.62 8.56
N PHE A 51 -30.79 -7.15 9.65
CA PHE A 51 -32.21 -7.03 9.92
C PHE A 51 -32.52 -5.64 10.47
N SER A 52 -33.33 -4.88 9.76
CA SER A 52 -33.64 -3.48 10.08
C SER A 52 -34.74 -3.32 11.14
N GLY A 53 -35.35 -4.43 11.56
CA GLY A 53 -36.46 -4.44 12.52
C GLY A 53 -37.82 -4.24 11.87
N LEU A 54 -38.89 -4.65 12.60
CA LEU A 54 -40.27 -4.59 12.10
C LEU A 54 -40.77 -3.15 11.90
N MET A 55 -40.18 -2.19 12.60
CA MET A 55 -40.53 -0.76 12.48
C MET A 55 -40.18 -0.18 11.10
N CYS A 56 -39.29 -0.85 10.35
CA CYS A 56 -38.89 -0.42 9.01
C CYS A 56 -39.71 -1.08 7.88
N PHE A 57 -40.83 -1.75 8.22
CA PHE A 57 -41.65 -2.40 7.21
C PHE A 57 -42.05 -1.42 6.07
N PRO A 58 -41.98 -1.82 4.77
CA PRO A 58 -41.68 -3.16 4.27
C PRO A 58 -40.18 -3.50 4.10
N SER A 59 -39.26 -2.58 4.43
CA SER A 59 -37.82 -2.76 4.26
C SER A 59 -37.20 -3.50 5.45
N LEU A 60 -37.50 -4.79 5.58
CA LEU A 60 -37.05 -5.61 6.72
C LEU A 60 -35.54 -5.89 6.74
N PHE A 61 -34.87 -5.76 5.60
CA PHE A 61 -33.43 -6.03 5.46
C PHE A 61 -32.70 -4.88 4.80
N THR A 62 -31.56 -4.53 5.36
CA THR A 62 -30.62 -3.55 4.80
C THR A 62 -29.32 -4.23 4.40
N ARG A 63 -28.72 -3.80 3.29
CA ARG A 63 -27.42 -4.28 2.85
C ARG A 63 -26.40 -3.15 2.95
N VAL A 64 -25.26 -3.45 3.57
CA VAL A 64 -24.11 -2.56 3.63
C VAL A 64 -23.09 -3.02 2.59
N TYR A 65 -22.73 -2.14 1.68
CA TYR A 65 -21.71 -2.36 0.67
C TYR A 65 -20.45 -1.59 1.05
N LYS A 66 -19.29 -2.25 0.93
CA LYS A 66 -17.99 -1.60 1.09
C LYS A 66 -17.61 -0.98 -0.24
N MET A 67 -17.28 0.29 -0.21
CA MET A 67 -16.89 1.06 -1.41
C MET A 67 -15.45 1.54 -1.27
N PRO A 68 -14.66 1.59 -2.36
CA PRO A 68 -13.33 2.20 -2.33
C PRO A 68 -13.44 3.70 -2.00
N TYR A 69 -12.40 4.26 -1.42
CA TYR A 69 -12.30 5.71 -1.22
C TYR A 69 -12.04 6.45 -2.53
N GLY A 70 -11.22 5.87 -3.43
CA GLY A 70 -10.79 6.46 -4.68
C GLY A 70 -9.27 6.45 -4.81
N VAL A 71 -8.64 7.63 -4.80
CA VAL A 71 -7.18 7.78 -4.93
C VAL A 71 -6.53 7.89 -3.55
N SER A 72 -5.57 7.03 -3.26
CA SER A 72 -4.81 7.06 -2.01
C SER A 72 -3.38 7.55 -2.21
N LEU A 73 -2.91 8.41 -1.31
CA LEU A 73 -1.50 8.78 -1.17
C LEU A 73 -0.89 7.95 -0.03
N ILE A 74 0.20 7.25 -0.32
CA ILE A 74 0.94 6.45 0.66
C ILE A 74 2.34 7.06 0.81
N ILE A 75 2.61 7.68 1.95
CA ILE A 75 3.91 8.26 2.28
C ILE A 75 4.62 7.30 3.23
N SER A 76 5.74 6.72 2.78
CA SER A 76 6.47 5.69 3.51
C SER A 76 7.86 6.14 3.97
N PRO A 77 8.34 5.64 5.11
CA PRO A 77 9.63 5.99 5.68
C PRO A 77 10.78 5.18 5.06
N PHE A 78 12.01 5.48 5.48
CA PHE A 78 13.24 4.85 4.98
C PHE A 78 13.64 3.56 5.70
N ASN A 79 13.19 3.33 6.94
CA ASN A 79 13.71 2.25 7.82
C ASN A 79 13.21 0.84 7.44
N PHE A 80 12.00 0.73 6.90
CA PHE A 80 11.42 -0.49 6.32
C PHE A 80 10.75 -0.13 5.00
N PRO A 81 11.55 0.26 3.98
CA PRO A 81 11.02 0.90 2.79
C PRO A 81 10.14 -0.03 1.96
N ILE A 82 10.40 -1.33 1.97
CA ILE A 82 9.61 -2.31 1.22
C ILE A 82 8.34 -2.68 1.98
N LEU A 83 8.46 -3.05 3.26
CA LEU A 83 7.32 -3.46 4.08
C LEU A 83 6.28 -2.36 4.19
N LEU A 84 6.70 -1.16 4.62
CA LEU A 84 5.78 -0.06 4.89
C LEU A 84 5.23 0.64 3.64
N THR A 85 5.75 0.28 2.46
CA THR A 85 5.19 0.71 1.18
C THR A 85 4.25 -0.35 0.61
N LEU A 86 4.74 -1.59 0.43
CA LEU A 86 3.98 -2.64 -0.25
C LEU A 86 2.85 -3.22 0.61
N GLY A 87 3.01 -3.33 1.93
CA GLY A 87 1.94 -3.77 2.81
C GLY A 87 0.74 -2.81 2.75
N VAL A 88 1.02 -1.50 2.89
CA VAL A 88 -0.03 -0.47 2.79
C VAL A 88 -0.64 -0.42 1.38
N LEU A 89 0.19 -0.56 0.33
CA LEU A 89 -0.29 -0.65 -1.04
C LEU A 89 -1.25 -1.83 -1.22
N ALA A 90 -0.86 -3.04 -0.76
CA ALA A 90 -1.68 -4.23 -0.87
C ALA A 90 -3.06 -4.04 -0.18
N ALA A 91 -3.06 -3.45 1.02
CA ALA A 91 -4.30 -3.10 1.71
C ALA A 91 -5.14 -2.09 0.93
N SER A 92 -4.52 -1.05 0.36
CA SER A 92 -5.21 -0.01 -0.41
C SER A 92 -5.86 -0.56 -1.69
N ILE A 93 -5.11 -1.29 -2.51
CA ILE A 93 -5.64 -1.87 -3.76
C ILE A 93 -6.66 -2.99 -3.51
N SER A 94 -6.54 -3.72 -2.39
CA SER A 94 -7.54 -4.72 -2.00
C SER A 94 -8.90 -4.09 -1.67
N GLY A 95 -8.89 -2.85 -1.19
CA GLY A 95 -10.09 -2.03 -0.99
C GLY A 95 -10.66 -1.42 -2.28
N GLY A 96 -9.99 -1.63 -3.43
CA GLY A 96 -10.40 -1.11 -4.74
C GLY A 96 -9.92 0.30 -5.05
N ASN A 97 -8.92 0.81 -4.31
CA ASN A 97 -8.35 2.14 -4.53
C ASN A 97 -7.22 2.10 -5.56
N THR A 98 -6.98 3.23 -6.21
CA THR A 98 -5.73 3.53 -6.89
C THR A 98 -4.74 4.15 -5.91
N ALA A 99 -3.45 4.14 -6.21
CA ALA A 99 -2.44 4.59 -5.25
C ALA A 99 -1.29 5.37 -5.87
N VAL A 100 -0.90 6.43 -5.18
CA VAL A 100 0.35 7.15 -5.39
C VAL A 100 1.28 6.84 -4.22
N LEU A 101 2.45 6.29 -4.51
CA LEU A 101 3.46 5.92 -3.52
C LEU A 101 4.53 7.02 -3.46
N LYS A 102 4.62 7.73 -2.34
CA LYS A 102 5.69 8.69 -2.07
C LYS A 102 6.70 8.05 -1.12
N THR A 103 7.78 7.58 -1.67
CA THR A 103 8.86 6.94 -0.91
C THR A 103 9.84 7.94 -0.33
N SER A 104 10.68 7.51 0.61
CA SER A 104 11.67 8.39 1.23
C SER A 104 12.91 8.56 0.34
N SER A 105 13.38 9.80 0.19
CA SER A 105 14.65 10.09 -0.48
C SER A 105 15.89 9.50 0.21
N LYS A 106 15.76 9.09 1.50
CA LYS A 106 16.84 8.44 2.26
C LYS A 106 17.01 6.96 1.92
N SER A 107 16.12 6.37 1.13
CA SER A 107 16.19 4.98 0.64
C SER A 107 16.10 4.95 -0.89
N ALA A 108 17.08 5.56 -1.53
CA ALA A 108 17.05 5.80 -2.98
C ALA A 108 17.15 4.50 -3.81
N ALA A 109 17.93 3.51 -3.38
CA ALA A 109 18.04 2.23 -4.06
C ALA A 109 16.72 1.44 -3.97
N SER A 110 16.12 1.39 -2.78
CA SER A 110 14.81 0.76 -2.54
C SER A 110 13.71 1.45 -3.36
N THR A 111 13.76 2.79 -3.46
CA THR A 111 12.82 3.56 -4.29
C THR A 111 12.94 3.19 -5.78
N ARG A 112 14.17 3.09 -6.32
CA ARG A 112 14.40 2.68 -7.72
C ARG A 112 13.85 1.26 -7.97
N ALA A 113 14.15 0.32 -7.06
CA ALA A 113 13.69 -1.06 -7.16
C ALA A 113 12.16 -1.16 -7.08
N LEU A 114 11.53 -0.42 -6.17
CA LEU A 114 10.06 -0.33 -6.08
C LEU A 114 9.45 0.25 -7.36
N LYS A 115 10.02 1.32 -7.89
CA LYS A 115 9.54 1.96 -9.12
C LYS A 115 9.62 1.00 -10.31
N GLU A 116 10.73 0.28 -10.46
CA GLU A 116 10.89 -0.73 -11.50
C GLU A 116 9.85 -1.86 -11.37
N MET A 117 9.70 -2.42 -10.17
CA MET A 117 8.74 -3.48 -9.91
C MET A 117 7.30 -3.03 -10.15
N ILE A 118 6.91 -1.87 -9.65
CA ILE A 118 5.55 -1.33 -9.77
C ILE A 118 5.22 -1.05 -11.23
N SER A 119 6.11 -0.37 -11.97
CA SER A 119 5.88 -0.06 -13.39
C SER A 119 5.87 -1.29 -14.30
N ALA A 120 6.55 -2.38 -13.89
CA ALA A 120 6.47 -3.66 -14.60
C ALA A 120 5.17 -4.44 -14.29
N THR A 121 4.48 -4.12 -13.19
CA THR A 121 3.34 -4.89 -12.69
C THR A 121 2.01 -4.18 -12.94
N PHE A 122 1.97 -2.87 -12.78
CA PHE A 122 0.75 -2.06 -12.83
C PHE A 122 0.87 -0.95 -13.88
N PRO A 123 -0.24 -0.58 -14.55
CA PRO A 123 -0.28 0.64 -15.34
C PRO A 123 -0.14 1.88 -14.42
N GLU A 124 0.45 2.94 -14.93
CA GLU A 124 0.78 4.15 -14.16
C GLU A 124 -0.48 4.81 -13.56
N GLU A 125 -1.60 4.73 -14.27
CA GLU A 125 -2.89 5.28 -13.84
C GLU A 125 -3.50 4.52 -12.65
N PHE A 126 -3.01 3.29 -12.38
CA PHE A 126 -3.49 2.49 -11.25
C PHE A 126 -2.56 2.62 -10.04
N VAL A 127 -1.24 2.45 -10.23
CA VAL A 127 -0.25 2.64 -9.17
C VAL A 127 0.98 3.32 -9.73
N THR A 128 1.38 4.45 -9.13
CA THR A 128 2.61 5.16 -9.50
C THR A 128 3.50 5.41 -8.29
N VAL A 129 4.83 5.52 -8.54
CA VAL A 129 5.85 5.81 -7.52
C VAL A 129 6.47 7.17 -7.81
N ILE A 130 6.38 8.07 -6.84
CA ILE A 130 7.00 9.39 -6.85
C ILE A 130 8.23 9.37 -5.96
N ASP A 131 9.38 9.73 -6.54
CA ASP A 131 10.62 9.94 -5.82
C ASP A 131 10.80 11.42 -5.47
N GLY A 132 11.54 11.72 -4.39
CA GLY A 132 11.88 13.07 -4.01
C GLY A 132 11.97 13.30 -2.50
N GLY A 133 12.34 14.52 -2.12
CA GLY A 133 12.52 14.95 -0.74
C GLY A 133 11.20 15.35 -0.04
N HIS A 134 11.36 16.17 1.00
CA HIS A 134 10.20 16.74 1.73
C HIS A 134 9.41 17.71 0.86
N ASP A 135 10.09 18.46 0.01
CA ASP A 135 9.49 19.37 -0.97
C ASP A 135 8.47 18.67 -1.89
N VAL A 136 8.84 17.48 -2.38
CA VAL A 136 7.94 16.65 -3.20
C VAL A 136 6.79 16.06 -2.36
N ALA A 137 7.05 15.74 -1.09
CA ALA A 137 5.98 15.30 -0.19
C ALA A 137 4.97 16.43 0.07
N ASP A 138 5.46 17.65 0.28
CA ASP A 138 4.62 18.82 0.47
C ASP A 138 3.78 19.12 -0.79
N MET A 139 4.39 19.05 -1.97
CA MET A 139 3.64 19.16 -3.25
C MET A 139 2.56 18.08 -3.38
N CYS A 140 2.84 16.82 -2.99
CA CYS A 140 1.81 15.80 -2.99
C CYS A 140 0.67 16.11 -2.03
N LEU A 141 0.95 16.73 -0.86
CA LEU A 141 -0.08 17.07 0.13
C LEU A 141 -0.93 18.27 -0.29
N GLU A 142 -0.48 19.09 -1.26
CA GLU A 142 -1.27 20.15 -1.87
C GLU A 142 -2.30 19.62 -2.88
N GLU A 143 -2.09 18.39 -3.38
CA GLU A 143 -2.99 17.75 -4.33
C GLU A 143 -4.15 17.05 -3.60
N ARG A 144 -5.25 16.80 -4.35
CA ARG A 144 -6.43 16.15 -3.79
C ARG A 144 -6.29 14.63 -3.78
N PHE A 145 -6.31 14.05 -2.59
CA PHE A 145 -6.45 12.61 -2.37
C PHE A 145 -7.70 12.29 -1.53
N ASP A 146 -8.31 11.14 -1.79
CA ASP A 146 -9.47 10.67 -1.02
C ASP A 146 -9.04 10.01 0.30
N LYS A 147 -7.81 9.47 0.34
CA LYS A 147 -7.20 8.90 1.54
C LYS A 147 -5.70 9.15 1.56
N ILE A 148 -5.18 9.59 2.69
CA ILE A 148 -3.73 9.72 2.91
C ILE A 148 -3.32 8.75 4.01
N PHE A 149 -2.30 7.96 3.73
CA PHE A 149 -1.64 7.09 4.71
C PHE A 149 -0.19 7.56 4.88
N TYR A 150 0.14 7.97 6.10
CA TYR A 150 1.48 8.46 6.45
C TYR A 150 2.10 7.58 7.51
N THR A 151 3.32 7.11 7.24
CA THR A 151 4.16 6.44 8.23
C THR A 151 5.47 7.21 8.38
N GLY A 152 5.74 7.73 9.56
CA GLY A 152 6.93 8.53 9.85
C GLY A 152 6.88 9.13 11.25
N SER A 153 7.91 9.91 11.60
CA SER A 153 7.90 10.71 12.84
C SER A 153 6.97 11.92 12.68
N PRO A 154 6.38 12.43 13.78
CA PRO A 154 5.74 13.73 13.78
C PRO A 154 6.71 14.83 13.33
N PRO A 155 6.22 15.93 12.75
CA PRO A 155 7.04 17.10 12.41
C PRO A 155 7.64 17.76 13.63
#